data_f412b51e13573a8bdd1ab01904c9d918
#
_entry.id   f412b51e13573a8bdd1ab01904c9d918
#
_cell.length_a   1.000
_cell.length_b   1.000
_cell.length_c   1.000
_cell.angle_alpha   90.00
_cell.angle_beta   90.00
_cell.angle_gamma   90.00
#
_symmetry.space_group_name_H-M   'P 1'
#
loop_
_entity.id
_entity.type
_entity.pdbx_description
1 polymer ?
#
loop_
_entity_poly.entity_id
_entity_poly.type
_entity_poly.pdbx_seq_one_letter_code
_entity_poly.pdbx_strand_id
1 'polypeptide(L)'
;MHVEHTGGGDQPLGPIDPLVVPRFAGPATFARLPRLDQVERCDVAVVGVPFDAGTTYRPGARFGPAAIRAGSRLLRGYHAGLDVRPFADQQVADAGDIPCTPFAKIGRAHV
;
A
#
# COMPACT_ATOMS: atom_id res chain seq x y z
N MET A 1 5.71 -13.58 10.51
CA MET A 1 7.01 -13.19 10.54
C MET A 1 7.26 -11.87 9.86
N HIS A 2 7.90 -10.97 10.58
CA HIS A 2 8.00 -9.59 10.11
C HIS A 2 9.42 -9.05 10.26
N VAL A 3 10.42 -9.97 10.19
CA VAL A 3 11.81 -9.62 10.45
C VAL A 3 12.39 -8.66 9.42
N GLU A 4 11.78 -8.58 8.24
CA GLU A 4 12.25 -7.71 7.17
C GLU A 4 11.62 -6.32 7.20
N HIS A 5 10.54 -6.15 7.95
CA HIS A 5 9.92 -4.84 8.13
C HIS A 5 10.68 -4.04 9.17
N THR A 6 10.74 -2.72 8.97
CA THR A 6 11.23 -1.83 10.02
C THR A 6 10.20 -1.79 11.15
N GLY A 7 10.66 -1.44 12.35
CA GLY A 7 9.77 -1.38 13.51
C GLY A 7 9.47 -2.75 14.08
N GLY A 8 8.30 -2.86 14.71
CA GLY A 8 7.87 -4.09 15.38
C GLY A 8 7.86 -3.93 16.88
N GLY A 9 7.42 -4.98 17.59
CA GLY A 9 7.23 -4.88 19.02
C GLY A 9 6.15 -3.86 19.34
N ASP A 10 6.51 -2.84 20.13
CA ASP A 10 5.58 -1.75 20.45
C ASP A 10 5.50 -0.70 19.34
N GLN A 11 6.41 -0.78 18.38
CA GLN A 11 6.44 0.16 17.26
C GLN A 11 5.63 -0.37 16.09
N PRO A 12 5.04 0.52 15.28
CA PRO A 12 4.39 0.07 14.05
C PRO A 12 5.35 -0.70 13.14
N LEU A 13 4.80 -1.65 12.40
CA LEU A 13 5.54 -2.29 11.31
C LEU A 13 5.60 -1.32 10.14
N GLY A 14 6.79 -0.92 9.77
CA GLY A 14 7.00 -0.01 8.66
C GLY A 14 7.36 -0.71 7.37
N PRO A 15 7.91 0.02 6.41
CA PRO A 15 8.37 -0.56 5.16
C PRO A 15 9.45 -1.60 5.39
N ILE A 16 9.66 -2.45 4.40
CA ILE A 16 10.78 -3.39 4.42
C ILE A 16 12.09 -2.62 4.52
N ASP A 17 13.00 -3.12 5.33
CA ASP A 17 14.32 -2.49 5.51
C ASP A 17 15.12 -2.61 4.21
N PRO A 18 15.48 -1.50 3.56
CA PRO A 18 16.21 -1.55 2.30
C PRO A 18 17.62 -2.08 2.43
N LEU A 19 18.15 -2.17 3.65
CA LEU A 19 19.46 -2.79 3.88
C LEU A 19 19.36 -4.31 3.89
N VAL A 20 18.17 -4.85 4.11
CA VAL A 20 17.92 -6.29 4.09
C VAL A 20 17.41 -6.72 2.72
N VAL A 21 16.41 -6.00 2.20
CA VAL A 21 15.84 -6.30 0.88
C VAL A 21 15.87 -5.03 0.05
N PRO A 22 16.63 -5.02 -1.06
CA PRO A 22 16.70 -3.83 -1.91
C PRO A 22 15.32 -3.34 -2.33
N ARG A 23 15.22 -2.03 -2.60
CA ARG A 23 13.93 -1.40 -2.88
C ARG A 23 13.24 -1.92 -4.13
N PHE A 24 13.95 -2.49 -5.07
CA PHE A 24 13.34 -3.04 -6.28
C PHE A 24 12.75 -4.44 -6.07
N ALA A 25 12.90 -5.01 -4.88
CA ALA A 25 12.44 -6.36 -4.57
C ALA A 25 11.47 -6.31 -3.39
N GLY A 26 11.02 -7.47 -2.96
CA GLY A 26 10.11 -7.60 -1.84
C GLY A 26 8.64 -7.53 -2.25
N PRO A 27 7.75 -7.36 -1.28
CA PRO A 27 6.31 -7.39 -1.56
C PRO A 27 5.88 -6.22 -2.44
N ALA A 28 4.81 -6.44 -3.18
CA ALA A 28 4.26 -5.42 -4.09
C ALA A 28 3.20 -4.55 -3.40
N THR A 29 3.28 -4.41 -2.10
CA THR A 29 2.40 -3.53 -1.35
C THR A 29 2.85 -2.08 -1.48
N PHE A 30 1.97 -1.14 -1.08
CA PHE A 30 2.31 0.28 -1.08
C PHE A 30 3.49 0.50 -0.12
N ALA A 31 4.55 1.12 -0.63
CA ALA A 31 5.78 1.41 0.11
C ALA A 31 6.40 0.16 0.76
N ARG A 32 6.09 -1.02 0.27
CA ARG A 32 6.51 -2.31 0.85
C ARG A 32 6.10 -2.43 2.32
N LEU A 33 4.97 -1.83 2.65
CA LEU A 33 4.39 -1.91 3.99
C LEU A 33 3.76 -3.29 4.21
N PRO A 34 3.47 -3.66 5.46
CA PRO A 34 2.75 -4.90 5.72
C PRO A 34 1.34 -4.86 5.13
N ARG A 35 0.80 -6.02 4.84
CA ARG A 35 -0.60 -6.15 4.47
C ARG A 35 -1.47 -6.01 5.71
N LEU A 36 -2.73 -5.67 5.51
CA LEU A 36 -3.66 -5.47 6.62
C LEU A 36 -3.76 -6.70 7.51
N ASP A 37 -3.66 -7.91 6.94
CA ASP A 37 -3.76 -9.13 7.71
C ASP A 37 -2.47 -9.47 8.49
N GLN A 38 -1.44 -8.68 8.35
CA GLN A 38 -0.17 -8.88 9.05
C GLN A 38 -0.02 -7.98 10.28
N VAL A 39 -0.99 -7.12 10.55
CA VAL A 39 -0.92 -6.18 11.67
C VAL A 39 -2.10 -6.42 12.61
N GLU A 40 -1.88 -6.14 13.89
CA GLU A 40 -2.93 -6.33 14.90
C GLU A 40 -3.86 -5.14 14.98
N ARG A 41 -3.35 -3.95 14.68
CA ARG A 41 -4.16 -2.75 14.57
C ARG A 41 -3.66 -1.93 13.40
N CYS A 42 -4.51 -1.07 12.89
CA CYS A 42 -4.18 -0.26 11.73
C CYS A 42 -4.75 1.14 11.91
N ASP A 43 -3.88 2.15 11.78
CA ASP A 43 -4.30 3.55 11.86
C ASP A 43 -4.71 4.07 10.49
N VAL A 44 -4.00 3.64 9.45
CA VAL A 44 -4.26 4.08 8.06
C VAL A 44 -4.16 2.86 7.15
N ALA A 45 -5.22 2.60 6.42
CA ALA A 45 -5.23 1.52 5.42
C ALA A 45 -5.19 2.11 4.02
N VAL A 46 -4.29 1.61 3.19
CA VAL A 46 -4.20 1.99 1.78
C VAL A 46 -5.01 0.99 0.98
N VAL A 47 -6.01 1.48 0.28
CA VAL A 47 -6.93 0.64 -0.49
C VAL A 47 -6.93 1.10 -1.93
N GLY A 48 -6.74 0.17 -2.85
CA GLY A 48 -6.83 0.45 -4.27
C GLY A 48 -8.25 0.28 -4.79
N VAL A 49 -8.62 1.10 -5.76
CA VAL A 49 -9.91 0.99 -6.45
C VAL A 49 -9.63 0.89 -7.94
N PRO A 50 -9.36 -0.33 -8.44
CA PRO A 50 -8.97 -0.51 -9.85
C PRO A 50 -10.22 -0.55 -10.74
N PHE A 51 -10.90 0.57 -10.85
CA PHE A 51 -12.17 0.66 -11.56
C PHE A 51 -12.11 1.76 -12.61
N ASP A 52 -12.48 1.41 -13.84
CA ASP A 52 -12.53 2.37 -14.93
C ASP A 52 -13.69 2.12 -15.90
N ALA A 53 -14.68 1.34 -15.46
CA ALA A 53 -15.81 1.01 -16.34
C ALA A 53 -16.66 2.23 -16.68
N GLY A 54 -16.55 3.32 -15.88
CA GLY A 54 -17.28 4.55 -16.14
C GLY A 54 -16.58 5.53 -17.05
N THR A 55 -15.35 5.24 -17.49
CA THR A 55 -14.64 6.18 -18.36
C THR A 55 -15.22 6.14 -19.77
N THR A 56 -15.29 7.30 -20.39
CA THR A 56 -15.94 7.42 -21.70
C THR A 56 -14.94 7.52 -22.84
N TYR A 57 -13.66 7.70 -22.54
CA TYR A 57 -12.67 7.91 -23.58
C TYR A 57 -11.57 6.85 -23.53
N ARG A 58 -10.74 6.85 -22.49
CA ARG A 58 -9.61 5.94 -22.41
C ARG A 58 -9.66 5.16 -21.09
N PRO A 59 -10.05 3.90 -21.13
CA PRO A 59 -9.93 3.07 -19.96
C PRO A 59 -8.44 2.83 -19.63
N GLY A 60 -8.15 2.60 -18.38
CA GLY A 60 -6.77 2.38 -17.92
C GLY A 60 -6.60 2.65 -16.45
N ALA A 61 -7.54 3.33 -15.82
CA ALA A 61 -7.47 3.62 -14.40
C ALA A 61 -7.42 2.34 -13.55
N ARG A 62 -7.89 1.21 -14.09
CA ARG A 62 -7.81 -0.08 -13.40
C ARG A 62 -6.39 -0.49 -13.07
N PHE A 63 -5.42 0.04 -13.79
CA PHE A 63 -4.00 -0.27 -13.57
C PHE A 63 -3.33 0.75 -12.66
N GLY A 64 -4.06 1.78 -12.22
CA GLY A 64 -3.53 2.83 -11.36
C GLY A 64 -2.98 2.33 -10.03
N PRO A 65 -3.76 1.55 -9.27
CA PRO A 65 -3.26 1.06 -7.98
C PRO A 65 -1.97 0.27 -8.10
N ALA A 66 -1.85 -0.61 -9.09
CA ALA A 66 -0.63 -1.38 -9.27
C ALA A 66 0.54 -0.48 -9.64
N ALA A 67 0.31 0.52 -10.50
CA ALA A 67 1.37 1.44 -10.91
C ALA A 67 1.84 2.31 -9.74
N ILE A 68 0.90 2.76 -8.91
CA ILE A 68 1.24 3.55 -7.73
C ILE A 68 2.04 2.71 -6.74
N ARG A 69 1.64 1.47 -6.52
CA ARG A 69 2.38 0.58 -5.64
C ARG A 69 3.78 0.32 -6.16
N ALA A 70 3.92 0.13 -7.46
CA ALA A 70 5.24 -0.07 -8.07
C ALA A 70 6.15 1.14 -7.84
N GLY A 71 5.62 2.34 -8.05
CA GLY A 71 6.39 3.57 -7.84
C GLY A 71 6.70 3.83 -6.37
N SER A 72 5.83 3.37 -5.47
CA SER A 72 5.98 3.62 -4.05
C SER A 72 7.17 2.89 -3.42
N ARG A 73 7.78 1.95 -4.13
CA ARG A 73 8.97 1.26 -3.63
C ARG A 73 10.13 2.21 -3.33
N LEU A 74 10.12 3.38 -3.95
CA LEU A 74 11.18 4.37 -3.79
C LEU A 74 10.90 5.37 -2.65
N LEU A 75 9.76 5.27 -2.00
CA LEU A 75 9.43 6.17 -0.90
C LEU A 75 10.38 5.97 0.27
N ARG A 76 10.69 7.08 0.94
CA ARG A 76 11.49 7.10 2.14
C ARG A 76 10.57 7.21 3.35
N GLY A 77 11.04 6.67 4.48
CA GLY A 77 10.26 6.73 5.71
C GLY A 77 10.32 8.06 6.45
N TYR A 78 11.16 8.98 5.99
CA TYR A 78 11.35 10.27 6.64
C TYR A 78 11.23 11.39 5.62
N HIS A 79 10.43 12.40 5.96
CA HIS A 79 10.29 13.61 5.15
C HIS A 79 11.00 14.77 5.86
N ALA A 80 12.15 15.18 5.30
CA ALA A 80 13.00 16.16 5.95
C ALA A 80 12.33 17.52 6.07
N GLY A 81 11.61 17.94 5.04
CA GLY A 81 10.96 19.25 5.03
C GLY A 81 9.93 19.42 6.13
N LEU A 82 9.21 18.37 6.47
CA LEU A 82 8.20 18.40 7.51
C LEU A 82 8.64 17.73 8.81
N ASP A 83 9.82 17.11 8.80
CA ASP A 83 10.37 16.39 9.95
C ASP A 83 9.37 15.38 10.50
N VAL A 84 8.82 14.54 9.61
CA VAL A 84 7.84 13.54 9.99
C VAL A 84 8.29 12.15 9.51
N ARG A 85 7.85 11.14 10.24
CA ARG A 85 8.08 9.73 9.93
C ARG A 85 6.74 9.00 9.96
N PRO A 86 5.93 9.16 8.90
CA PRO A 86 4.54 8.67 8.94
C PRO A 86 4.43 7.17 9.18
N PHE A 87 5.40 6.39 8.70
CA PHE A 87 5.33 4.93 8.87
C PHE A 87 5.85 4.48 10.24
N ALA A 88 6.50 5.36 10.98
CA ALA A 88 6.95 5.07 12.34
C ALA A 88 5.95 5.56 13.37
N ASP A 89 5.22 6.63 13.05
CA ASP A 89 4.29 7.25 13.98
C ASP A 89 2.91 6.60 13.93
N GLN A 90 2.57 5.98 12.80
CA GLN A 90 1.27 5.35 12.59
C GLN A 90 1.45 3.98 11.99
N GLN A 91 0.52 3.07 12.32
CA GLN A 91 0.50 1.78 11.65
C GLN A 91 -0.25 1.94 10.33
N VAL A 92 0.50 2.03 9.26
CA VAL A 92 -0.04 2.06 7.90
C VAL A 92 0.08 0.66 7.32
N ALA A 93 -0.95 0.19 6.67
CA ALA A 93 -0.95 -1.14 6.06
C ALA A 93 -1.64 -1.10 4.72
N ASP A 94 -1.30 -2.04 3.86
CA ASP A 94 -1.91 -2.16 2.55
C ASP A 94 -3.07 -3.14 2.64
N ALA A 95 -4.28 -2.66 2.39
CA ALA A 95 -5.49 -3.47 2.46
C ALA A 95 -5.84 -4.11 1.12
N GLY A 96 -4.98 -3.96 0.11
CA GLY A 96 -5.23 -4.53 -1.20
C GLY A 96 -6.20 -3.69 -2.02
N ASP A 97 -6.86 -4.32 -2.95
CA ASP A 97 -7.77 -3.66 -3.86
C ASP A 97 -9.20 -4.10 -3.61
N ILE A 98 -10.13 -3.18 -3.81
CA ILE A 98 -11.55 -3.54 -3.85
C ILE A 98 -11.77 -4.40 -5.10
N PRO A 99 -12.40 -5.57 -4.96
CA PRO A 99 -12.65 -6.41 -6.13
C PRO A 99 -13.72 -5.78 -7.01
N CYS A 100 -13.28 -5.19 -8.12
CA CYS A 100 -14.16 -4.56 -9.10
C CYS A 100 -14.15 -5.37 -10.38
N THR A 101 -15.30 -5.41 -11.04
CA THR A 101 -15.37 -5.99 -12.38
C THR A 101 -15.49 -4.85 -13.40
N PRO A 102 -15.01 -5.05 -14.63
CA PRO A 102 -15.15 -4.01 -15.65
C PRO A 102 -16.58 -3.78 -16.09
N PHE A 103 -17.50 -4.63 -15.67
CA PHE A 103 -18.90 -4.60 -16.12
C PHE A 103 -19.88 -4.22 -15.01
N ALA A 104 -19.40 -3.90 -13.81
CA ALA A 104 -20.27 -3.59 -12.68
C ALA A 104 -19.76 -2.35 -11.97
N LYS A 105 -20.71 -1.61 -11.38
CA LYS A 105 -20.34 -0.45 -10.58
C LYS A 105 -19.73 -0.89 -9.25
N ILE A 106 -18.85 -0.07 -8.73
CA ILE A 106 -18.31 -0.25 -7.39
C ILE A 106 -19.49 -0.28 -6.40
N GLY A 107 -19.41 -1.15 -5.42
CA GLY A 107 -20.50 -1.34 -4.47
C GLY A 107 -21.43 -2.45 -4.87
N ARG A 108 -21.40 -2.88 -6.12
CA ARG A 108 -22.12 -4.06 -6.59
C ARG A 108 -21.21 -5.25 -6.81
N ALA A 109 -19.96 -4.98 -7.07
CA ALA A 109 -19.00 -6.01 -7.45
C ALA A 109 -18.62 -6.95 -6.31
N HIS A 110 -18.82 -6.55 -5.08
CA HIS A 110 -18.40 -7.33 -3.92
C HIS A 110 -19.55 -7.74 -3.01
N VAL A 111 -20.71 -7.76 -3.53
CA VAL A 111 -21.89 -8.17 -2.77
C VAL A 111 -21.92 -9.67 -2.51
#